data_a5e6cdf1b68297c509374154160aa7bb
#
_entry.id   a5e6cdf1b68297c509374154160aa7bb
#
_cell.length_a   1.000
_cell.length_b   1.000
_cell.length_c   1.000
_cell.angle_alpha   90.00
_cell.angle_beta   90.00
_cell.angle_gamma   90.00
#
_symmetry.space_group_name_H-M   'P 1'
#
loop_
_entity.id
_entity.type
_entity.pdbx_description
1 polymer ?
#
loop_
_entity_poly.entity_id
_entity_poly.type
_entity_poly.pdbx_seq_one_letter_code
_entity_poly.pdbx_strand_id
1 'polypeptide(L)'
;INSLVTLRDQSGNILKRNSMLITEPKSYSIDLDSMLKDNSNTDDFLGSMEVEFFSTRDMVFPFPALVLDYFNDKFNTCVHTVGRTYNNSEDLSENEQFLVPESGFDIYSNSELISFLTFVNGPKINDNGIIDYVITNHESKKFSGKFSIGKINSFETVFVKFFEYIPKLHEILNGKSGSISLKHNFSGFFPRFLVGNMQSSSHLVSITHSYYDCTSCVSKSDYWDRINDDYHDGSIYIPLFVDDNYYTDLIFYPNFSPSSLDLQIDIYDKNGNLLQEFPNFKKIDSSESKLLKLHLNDLVKDLNTDKQNILTAHVIVNSIEQKIPSRLKFGLNIGISKKEAKLPSNICFNLEPGNPQTEKKPGSFHWFPLFPIGNTVASIGNFSPMKNYSRSAQIILNFYRETDSESIERKIEIAPFNEFRFELDEDSEIKSFLQNTNGWVTMKADNPYIHGYYFNFHSSGAVAGDHFF
;
A
#
# COMPACT_ATOMS: atom_id res chain seq x y z
N ILE A 1 14.98 10.17 -21.37
CA ILE A 1 14.91 10.59 -19.96
C ILE A 1 16.24 10.25 -19.32
N ASN A 2 16.85 11.21 -18.61
CA ASN A 2 17.99 10.94 -17.75
C ASN A 2 17.47 10.75 -16.32
N SER A 3 17.97 9.74 -15.63
CA SER A 3 17.79 9.56 -14.20
C SER A 3 19.12 9.77 -13.49
N LEU A 4 19.11 10.54 -12.40
CA LEU A 4 20.22 10.67 -11.48
C LEU A 4 19.87 9.97 -10.19
N VAL A 5 20.67 9.00 -9.80
CA VAL A 5 20.53 8.26 -8.55
C VAL A 5 21.60 8.72 -7.59
N THR A 6 21.19 9.30 -6.46
CA THR A 6 22.07 9.77 -5.40
C THR A 6 21.90 8.90 -4.17
N LEU A 7 22.97 8.22 -3.76
CA LEU A 7 23.04 7.46 -2.52
C LEU A 7 23.60 8.34 -1.39
N ARG A 8 22.93 8.34 -0.25
CA ARG A 8 23.32 9.10 0.94
C ARG A 8 23.47 8.16 2.15
N ASP A 9 24.41 8.47 3.01
CA ASP A 9 24.51 7.84 4.32
C ASP A 9 23.36 8.27 5.25
N GLN A 10 23.32 7.70 6.45
CA GLN A 10 22.32 8.04 7.46
C GLN A 10 22.29 9.55 7.77
N SER A 11 23.44 10.21 7.79
CA SER A 11 23.56 11.65 8.10
C SER A 11 23.17 12.57 6.95
N GLY A 12 22.78 12.01 5.78
CA GLY A 12 22.41 12.75 4.58
C GLY A 12 23.60 13.12 3.68
N ASN A 13 24.83 12.69 3.99
CA ASN A 13 25.99 12.95 3.13
C ASN A 13 25.94 12.08 1.87
N ILE A 14 26.32 12.68 0.76
CA ILE A 14 26.36 11.96 -0.53
C ILE A 14 27.54 10.99 -0.55
N LEU A 15 27.24 9.71 -0.71
CA LEU A 15 28.23 8.65 -0.88
C LEU A 15 28.55 8.43 -2.36
N LYS A 16 27.54 8.39 -3.22
CA LYS A 16 27.69 8.08 -4.64
C LYS A 16 26.58 8.74 -5.46
N ARG A 17 26.92 9.06 -6.70
CA ARG A 17 25.95 9.49 -7.72
C ARG A 17 26.18 8.73 -9.01
N ASN A 18 25.11 8.15 -9.55
CA ASN A 18 25.12 7.48 -10.83
C ASN A 18 24.05 8.08 -11.73
N SER A 19 24.37 8.30 -12.99
CA SER A 19 23.38 8.67 -13.99
C SER A 19 23.00 7.45 -14.83
N MET A 20 21.73 7.34 -15.16
CA MET A 20 21.20 6.31 -16.03
C MET A 20 20.36 6.95 -17.13
N LEU A 21 20.66 6.58 -18.39
CA LEU A 21 19.88 7.02 -19.53
C LEU A 21 18.76 6.00 -19.79
N ILE A 22 17.53 6.44 -19.67
CA ILE A 22 16.33 5.64 -19.97
C ILE A 22 15.93 5.93 -21.42
N THR A 23 16.20 5.00 -22.32
CA THR A 23 15.96 5.13 -23.77
C THR A 23 14.89 4.18 -24.29
N GLU A 24 14.65 3.09 -23.59
CA GLU A 24 13.82 1.98 -24.03
C GLU A 24 12.70 1.67 -23.01
N PRO A 25 11.54 1.20 -23.46
CA PRO A 25 10.51 0.67 -22.56
C PRO A 25 10.93 -0.72 -22.08
N LYS A 26 11.44 -0.80 -20.86
CA LYS A 26 11.79 -2.06 -20.19
C LYS A 26 11.73 -1.91 -18.67
N SER A 27 11.89 -3.01 -17.93
CA SER A 27 12.14 -2.96 -16.50
C SER A 27 13.55 -2.44 -16.23
N TYR A 28 13.70 -1.61 -15.20
CA TYR A 28 14.99 -1.09 -14.75
C TYR A 28 15.14 -1.38 -13.26
N SER A 29 16.24 -2.01 -12.88
CA SER A 29 16.58 -2.22 -11.46
C SER A 29 17.78 -1.37 -11.08
N ILE A 30 17.73 -0.81 -9.89
CA ILE A 30 18.84 -0.10 -9.26
C ILE A 30 19.23 -0.91 -8.03
N ASP A 31 20.31 -1.66 -8.16
CA ASP A 31 20.82 -2.51 -7.09
C ASP A 31 21.69 -1.70 -6.13
N LEU A 32 21.27 -1.62 -4.86
CA LEU A 32 21.97 -0.91 -3.81
C LEU A 32 23.35 -1.52 -3.51
N ASP A 33 23.47 -2.84 -3.51
CA ASP A 33 24.74 -3.52 -3.24
C ASP A 33 25.78 -3.15 -4.28
N SER A 34 25.39 -3.03 -5.56
CA SER A 34 26.28 -2.60 -6.62
C SER A 34 26.75 -1.15 -6.45
N MET A 35 25.93 -0.30 -5.83
CA MET A 35 26.31 1.07 -5.52
C MET A 35 27.24 1.16 -4.30
N LEU A 36 27.17 0.21 -3.37
CA LEU A 36 27.98 0.19 -2.12
C LEU A 36 29.33 -0.49 -2.30
N LYS A 37 29.53 -1.34 -3.30
CA LYS A 37 30.74 -2.18 -3.49
C LYS A 37 32.07 -1.43 -3.45
N ASP A 38 32.09 -0.15 -3.77
CA ASP A 38 33.29 0.69 -3.73
C ASP A 38 33.59 1.25 -2.31
N ASN A 39 32.64 1.12 -1.38
CA ASN A 39 32.76 1.60 -0.02
C ASN A 39 33.01 0.42 0.92
N SER A 40 34.24 0.13 1.18
CA SER A 40 34.78 -1.12 1.75
C SER A 40 34.42 -1.49 3.19
N ASN A 41 33.36 -0.96 3.82
CA ASN A 41 33.11 -1.15 5.25
C ASN A 41 31.64 -1.23 5.69
N THR A 42 30.72 -1.71 4.87
CA THR A 42 29.31 -1.73 5.31
C THR A 42 28.71 -3.12 5.26
N ASP A 43 28.85 -3.87 6.36
CA ASP A 43 28.03 -5.05 6.62
C ASP A 43 26.56 -4.65 6.84
N ASP A 44 26.32 -3.43 7.41
CA ASP A 44 25.00 -2.84 7.61
C ASP A 44 24.95 -1.43 7.03
N PHE A 45 24.01 -1.16 6.16
CA PHE A 45 23.77 0.16 5.58
C PHE A 45 22.44 0.74 6.05
N LEU A 46 22.49 1.96 6.61
CA LEU A 46 21.34 2.81 6.85
C LEU A 46 21.55 4.13 6.11
N GLY A 47 20.60 4.49 5.26
CA GLY A 47 20.71 5.69 4.44
C GLY A 47 19.52 5.85 3.52
N SER A 48 19.69 6.64 2.46
CA SER A 48 18.63 6.90 1.49
C SER A 48 19.14 6.88 0.06
N MET A 49 18.23 6.59 -0.85
CA MET A 49 18.42 6.70 -2.28
C MET A 49 17.45 7.74 -2.84
N GLU A 50 17.96 8.77 -3.46
CA GLU A 50 17.18 9.78 -4.16
C GLU A 50 17.25 9.49 -5.66
N VAL A 51 16.10 9.48 -6.33
CA VAL A 51 16.00 9.26 -7.77
C VAL A 51 15.35 10.49 -8.41
N GLU A 52 16.11 11.15 -9.26
CA GLU A 52 15.67 12.34 -9.98
C GLU A 52 15.52 12.03 -11.46
N PHE A 53 14.48 12.55 -12.09
CA PHE A 53 14.22 12.37 -13.52
C PHE A 53 14.32 13.70 -14.26
N PHE A 54 15.09 13.70 -15.35
CA PHE A 54 15.30 14.86 -16.19
C PHE A 54 14.89 14.55 -17.64
N SER A 55 14.19 15.48 -18.25
CA SER A 55 13.81 15.41 -19.65
C SER A 55 14.19 16.71 -20.36
N THR A 56 14.57 16.58 -21.64
CA THR A 56 14.73 17.74 -22.54
C THR A 56 13.39 18.26 -23.08
N ARG A 57 12.30 17.56 -22.77
CA ARG A 57 10.93 17.97 -23.08
C ARG A 57 10.25 18.45 -21.81
N ASP A 58 9.23 19.26 -21.97
CA ASP A 58 8.34 19.68 -20.88
C ASP A 58 7.51 18.49 -20.42
N MET A 59 8.04 17.72 -19.47
CA MET A 59 7.40 16.51 -18.92
C MET A 59 7.28 16.66 -17.41
N VAL A 60 6.10 16.32 -16.90
CA VAL A 60 5.83 16.24 -15.48
C VAL A 60 5.76 14.75 -15.08
N PHE A 61 6.45 14.38 -14.03
CA PHE A 61 6.44 13.06 -13.44
C PHE A 61 5.82 13.13 -12.03
N PRO A 62 4.50 13.31 -11.90
CA PRO A 62 3.88 13.47 -10.59
C PRO A 62 4.03 12.22 -9.73
N PHE A 63 3.99 11.05 -10.37
CA PHE A 63 4.10 9.76 -9.70
C PHE A 63 4.93 8.80 -10.57
N PRO A 64 6.27 8.80 -10.40
CA PRO A 64 7.10 7.85 -11.11
C PRO A 64 6.79 6.42 -10.64
N ALA A 65 6.79 5.48 -11.58
CA ALA A 65 6.60 4.06 -11.33
C ALA A 65 7.84 3.47 -10.67
N LEU A 66 7.92 3.56 -9.35
CA LEU A 66 9.02 3.05 -8.53
C LEU A 66 8.47 2.09 -7.48
N VAL A 67 9.13 0.96 -7.31
CA VAL A 67 8.90 0.01 -6.21
C VAL A 67 10.22 -0.21 -5.51
N LEU A 68 10.21 -0.10 -4.18
CA LEU A 68 11.28 -0.56 -3.33
C LEU A 68 11.06 -2.03 -3.02
N ASP A 69 12.05 -2.85 -3.29
CA ASP A 69 12.04 -4.27 -2.98
C ASP A 69 13.19 -4.58 -2.01
N TYR A 70 12.84 -5.02 -0.81
CA TYR A 70 13.78 -5.51 0.20
C TYR A 70 13.71 -7.02 0.21
N PHE A 71 14.77 -7.69 -0.17
CA PHE A 71 14.76 -9.14 -0.37
C PHE A 71 15.97 -9.84 0.22
N ASN A 72 15.80 -11.13 0.45
CA ASN A 72 16.87 -12.09 0.71
C ASN A 72 16.51 -13.42 0.02
N ASP A 73 17.28 -14.47 0.26
CA ASP A 73 17.09 -15.78 -0.39
C ASP A 73 15.74 -16.46 -0.08
N LYS A 74 14.98 -15.99 0.91
CA LYS A 74 13.77 -16.65 1.43
C LYS A 74 12.49 -15.88 1.23
N PHE A 75 12.57 -14.57 1.15
CA PHE A 75 11.40 -13.70 0.99
C PHE A 75 11.79 -12.34 0.44
N ASN A 76 10.78 -11.60 -0.03
CA ASN A 76 10.87 -10.17 -0.22
C ASN A 76 9.73 -9.45 0.50
N THR A 77 9.87 -8.14 0.62
CA THR A 77 8.80 -7.20 0.94
C THR A 77 8.96 -5.96 0.08
N CYS A 78 7.86 -5.42 -0.39
CA CYS A 78 7.88 -4.32 -1.33
C CYS A 78 6.93 -3.22 -0.95
N VAL A 79 7.22 -2.01 -1.40
CA VAL A 79 6.36 -0.85 -1.26
C VAL A 79 6.54 0.06 -2.48
N HIS A 80 5.42 0.49 -3.06
CA HIS A 80 5.46 1.53 -4.07
C HIS A 80 5.68 2.87 -3.39
N THR A 81 6.41 3.74 -4.03
CA THR A 81 6.58 5.13 -3.60
C THR A 81 7.23 5.35 -2.23
N VAL A 82 7.70 6.52 -2.08
CA VAL A 82 8.53 7.00 -0.99
C VAL A 82 8.33 8.49 -0.78
N GLY A 83 8.99 9.07 0.19
CA GLY A 83 8.99 10.51 0.41
C GLY A 83 9.37 11.26 -0.87
N ARG A 84 8.65 12.33 -1.15
CA ARG A 84 8.95 13.24 -2.26
C ARG A 84 9.62 14.48 -1.70
N THR A 85 10.83 14.75 -2.17
CA THR A 85 11.57 15.94 -1.73
C THR A 85 11.15 17.15 -2.54
N TYR A 86 10.87 16.95 -3.82
CA TYR A 86 10.41 18.01 -4.74
C TYR A 86 9.29 17.50 -5.63
N ASN A 87 8.20 18.23 -5.64
CA ASN A 87 7.07 17.97 -6.53
C ASN A 87 6.35 19.29 -6.80
N ASN A 88 6.46 19.80 -8.00
CA ASN A 88 5.94 21.09 -8.41
C ASN A 88 4.44 21.34 -8.13
N SER A 89 3.66 20.29 -7.92
CA SER A 89 2.22 20.40 -7.67
C SER A 89 1.82 20.27 -6.19
N GLU A 90 2.70 19.73 -5.35
CA GLU A 90 2.38 19.43 -3.94
C GLU A 90 3.47 19.87 -2.97
N ASP A 91 4.47 20.64 -3.44
CA ASP A 91 5.54 21.12 -2.59
C ASP A 91 4.99 22.08 -1.52
N LEU A 92 5.37 21.83 -0.29
CA LEU A 92 5.09 22.74 0.80
C LEU A 92 6.07 23.91 0.75
N SER A 93 5.57 25.11 1.04
CA SER A 93 6.44 26.26 1.25
C SER A 93 7.34 26.02 2.47
N GLU A 94 8.43 26.77 2.54
CA GLU A 94 9.54 26.56 3.49
C GLU A 94 9.11 26.38 4.96
N ASN A 95 8.08 27.09 5.39
CA ASN A 95 7.58 27.08 6.77
C ASN A 95 6.21 26.40 6.88
N GLU A 96 5.71 25.84 5.81
CA GLU A 96 4.41 25.19 5.80
C GLU A 96 4.53 23.77 6.39
N GLN A 97 3.56 23.41 7.21
CA GLN A 97 3.46 22.11 7.84
C GLN A 97 2.23 21.39 7.31
N PHE A 98 2.36 20.10 7.11
CA PHE A 98 1.23 19.24 6.84
C PHE A 98 0.58 18.84 8.16
N LEU A 99 -0.59 19.41 8.44
CA LEU A 99 -1.22 19.33 9.77
C LEU A 99 -2.07 18.08 10.01
N VAL A 100 -2.22 17.22 9.00
CA VAL A 100 -3.05 16.03 9.09
C VAL A 100 -2.22 14.84 9.57
N PRO A 101 -2.72 14.03 10.51
CA PRO A 101 -2.01 12.83 10.94
C PRO A 101 -1.81 11.82 9.81
N GLU A 102 -0.74 11.05 9.88
CA GLU A 102 -0.50 9.88 9.05
C GLU A 102 -0.80 8.60 9.82
N SER A 103 -1.48 7.65 9.18
CA SER A 103 -1.87 6.37 9.77
C SER A 103 -2.07 5.30 8.68
N GLY A 104 -2.75 4.21 9.01
CA GLY A 104 -3.17 3.22 8.02
C GLY A 104 -2.27 2.00 7.97
N PHE A 105 -1.66 1.62 9.08
CA PHE A 105 -0.80 0.44 9.18
C PHE A 105 -0.90 -0.22 10.54
N ASP A 106 -0.59 -1.51 10.58
CA ASP A 106 -0.56 -2.31 11.80
C ASP A 106 0.75 -2.10 12.54
N ILE A 107 0.66 -2.07 13.87
CA ILE A 107 1.83 -2.09 14.76
C ILE A 107 1.79 -3.28 15.71
N TYR A 108 2.99 -3.75 16.05
CA TYR A 108 3.24 -4.85 16.99
C TYR A 108 4.35 -4.45 17.97
N SER A 109 4.28 -5.00 19.17
CA SER A 109 5.37 -4.90 20.15
C SER A 109 5.33 -6.10 21.10
N ASN A 110 6.20 -7.08 20.87
CA ASN A 110 6.39 -8.23 21.74
C ASN A 110 7.83 -8.75 21.59
N SER A 111 8.15 -9.87 22.19
CA SER A 111 9.50 -10.44 22.14
C SER A 111 9.97 -10.84 20.74
N GLU A 112 9.05 -10.99 19.80
CA GLU A 112 9.33 -11.48 18.44
C GLU A 112 9.04 -10.44 17.37
N LEU A 113 8.01 -9.61 17.54
CA LEU A 113 7.52 -8.66 16.54
C LEU A 113 7.75 -7.22 17.02
N ILE A 114 8.39 -6.43 16.17
CA ILE A 114 8.78 -5.04 16.43
C ILE A 114 8.31 -4.17 15.29
N SER A 115 7.67 -3.04 15.59
CA SER A 115 7.27 -2.06 14.60
C SER A 115 8.23 -0.88 14.54
N PHE A 116 8.42 -0.38 13.34
CA PHE A 116 9.30 0.75 13.05
C PHE A 116 8.68 1.76 12.10
N LEU A 117 9.29 2.91 12.09
CA LEU A 117 9.04 4.01 11.16
C LEU A 117 10.38 4.50 10.62
N THR A 118 10.45 4.82 9.34
CA THR A 118 11.60 5.48 8.73
C THR A 118 11.16 6.54 7.74
N PHE A 119 11.95 7.61 7.62
CA PHE A 119 11.76 8.66 6.63
C PHE A 119 13.07 9.40 6.37
N VAL A 120 13.11 10.11 5.28
CA VAL A 120 14.23 11.03 4.95
C VAL A 120 13.75 12.46 5.22
N ASN A 121 14.54 13.22 5.99
CA ASN A 121 14.25 14.62 6.23
C ASN A 121 14.35 15.43 4.92
N GLY A 122 13.63 16.53 4.85
CA GLY A 122 13.71 17.46 3.74
C GLY A 122 15.05 18.18 3.64
N PRO A 123 15.20 19.15 2.72
CA PRO A 123 16.44 19.86 2.47
C PRO A 123 16.87 20.79 3.62
N LYS A 124 16.01 21.02 4.59
CA LYS A 124 16.28 21.88 5.76
C LYS A 124 16.58 21.07 7.00
N ILE A 125 17.39 21.68 7.86
CA ILE A 125 17.60 21.18 9.22
C ILE A 125 16.31 21.41 10.02
N ASN A 126 15.87 20.37 10.71
CA ASN A 126 14.83 20.47 11.72
C ASN A 126 15.50 20.44 13.11
N ASP A 127 15.50 21.58 13.81
CA ASP A 127 16.22 21.70 15.08
C ASP A 127 15.55 20.93 16.22
N ASN A 128 14.26 20.60 16.11
CA ASN A 128 13.51 19.92 17.16
C ASN A 128 12.35 19.10 16.58
N GLY A 129 12.68 17.94 16.04
CA GLY A 129 11.69 16.98 15.51
C GLY A 129 10.84 16.37 16.62
N ILE A 130 9.55 16.57 16.54
CA ILE A 130 8.56 16.01 17.48
C ILE A 130 7.49 15.27 16.70
N ILE A 131 7.12 14.10 17.20
CA ILE A 131 6.00 13.32 16.69
C ILE A 131 5.01 13.09 17.84
N ASP A 132 3.79 13.61 17.66
CA ASP A 132 2.65 13.27 18.49
C ASP A 132 2.01 11.97 17.97
N TYR A 133 1.59 11.08 18.85
CA TYR A 133 0.98 9.81 18.47
C TYR A 133 -0.32 9.52 19.20
N VAL A 134 -1.18 8.77 18.54
CA VAL A 134 -2.36 8.10 19.14
C VAL A 134 -2.32 6.64 18.74
N ILE A 135 -2.12 5.76 19.72
CA ILE A 135 -2.21 4.31 19.54
C ILE A 135 -3.65 3.88 19.84
N THR A 136 -4.18 3.04 18.98
CA THR A 136 -5.47 2.34 19.23
C THR A 136 -5.17 0.84 19.27
N ASN A 137 -5.41 0.21 20.42
CA ASN A 137 -5.17 -1.22 20.59
C ASN A 137 -6.35 -2.07 20.05
N HIS A 138 -6.23 -3.38 20.09
CA HIS A 138 -7.24 -4.32 19.62
C HIS A 138 -8.60 -4.23 20.36
N GLU A 139 -8.63 -3.63 21.55
CA GLU A 139 -9.87 -3.32 22.30
C GLU A 139 -10.43 -1.93 21.96
N SER A 140 -9.85 -1.25 20.96
CA SER A 140 -10.15 0.14 20.57
C SER A 140 -9.90 1.17 21.67
N LYS A 141 -9.10 0.84 22.70
CA LYS A 141 -8.63 1.81 23.69
C LYS A 141 -7.54 2.68 23.09
N LYS A 142 -7.61 3.97 23.37
CA LYS A 142 -6.68 4.99 22.83
C LYS A 142 -5.68 5.43 23.87
N PHE A 143 -4.43 5.54 23.43
CA PHE A 143 -3.29 6.00 24.23
C PHE A 143 -2.54 7.05 23.43
N SER A 144 -2.47 8.25 23.92
CA SER A 144 -1.81 9.38 23.23
C SER A 144 -0.56 9.82 23.99
N GLY A 145 0.38 10.33 23.23
CA GLY A 145 1.60 10.88 23.76
C GLY A 145 2.42 11.55 22.66
N LYS A 146 3.65 11.87 22.97
CA LYS A 146 4.61 12.43 22.03
C LYS A 146 6.01 11.93 22.33
N PHE A 147 6.84 11.88 21.30
CA PHE A 147 8.29 11.66 21.47
C PHE A 147 9.09 12.65 20.62
N SER A 148 10.32 12.89 21.07
CA SER A 148 11.24 13.77 20.37
C SER A 148 12.28 12.92 19.63
N ILE A 149 12.53 13.26 18.38
CA ILE A 149 13.64 12.74 17.58
C ILE A 149 14.88 13.64 17.78
N GLY A 150 14.68 14.88 18.25
CA GLY A 150 15.74 15.87 18.39
C GLY A 150 16.03 16.61 17.09
N LYS A 151 17.28 17.03 16.95
CA LYS A 151 17.74 17.69 15.73
C LYS A 151 17.91 16.67 14.61
N ILE A 152 17.39 17.01 13.42
CA ILE A 152 17.49 16.18 12.21
C ILE A 152 18.16 17.04 11.12
N ASN A 153 19.25 16.57 10.56
CA ASN A 153 19.98 17.30 9.51
C ASN A 153 19.27 17.20 8.16
N SER A 154 19.71 18.03 7.21
CA SER A 154 19.19 17.98 5.82
C SER A 154 19.44 16.58 5.22
N PHE A 155 18.41 15.98 4.64
CA PHE A 155 18.44 14.66 4.01
C PHE A 155 18.87 13.50 4.93
N GLU A 156 18.86 13.71 6.24
CA GLU A 156 19.14 12.66 7.22
C GLU A 156 18.04 11.59 7.17
N THR A 157 18.47 10.33 7.18
CA THR A 157 17.55 9.17 7.28
C THR A 157 17.29 8.88 8.75
N VAL A 158 16.05 9.02 9.14
CA VAL A 158 15.58 8.75 10.51
C VAL A 158 14.98 7.35 10.56
N PHE A 159 15.40 6.56 11.52
CA PHE A 159 14.85 5.23 11.81
C PHE A 159 14.43 5.13 13.27
N VAL A 160 13.18 4.81 13.52
CA VAL A 160 12.56 4.78 14.86
C VAL A 160 11.94 3.41 15.09
N LYS A 161 12.40 2.67 16.06
CA LYS A 161 11.68 1.52 16.61
C LYS A 161 10.71 2.04 17.67
N PHE A 162 9.41 1.85 17.48
CA PHE A 162 8.42 2.49 18.37
C PHE A 162 8.60 2.15 19.85
N PHE A 163 9.01 0.93 20.18
CA PHE A 163 9.17 0.53 21.58
C PHE A 163 10.29 1.29 22.33
N GLU A 164 11.26 1.86 21.61
CA GLU A 164 12.35 2.66 22.19
C GLU A 164 11.87 4.07 22.59
N TYR A 165 10.84 4.56 21.92
CA TYR A 165 10.32 5.93 22.08
C TYR A 165 8.97 6.00 22.80
N ILE A 166 8.21 4.91 22.80
CA ILE A 166 6.88 4.83 23.40
C ILE A 166 6.91 3.90 24.61
N PRO A 167 7.00 4.45 25.82
CA PRO A 167 6.98 3.65 27.04
C PRO A 167 5.73 2.79 27.11
N LYS A 168 5.90 1.53 27.55
CA LYS A 168 4.79 0.58 27.73
C LYS A 168 4.04 0.17 26.47
N LEU A 169 4.62 0.36 25.27
CA LEU A 169 4.00 -0.06 24.01
C LEU A 169 3.59 -1.54 24.06
N HIS A 170 4.44 -2.39 24.63
CA HIS A 170 4.16 -3.81 24.83
C HIS A 170 2.90 -4.05 25.71
N GLU A 171 2.78 -3.32 26.81
CA GLU A 171 1.63 -3.42 27.72
C GLU A 171 0.35 -2.91 27.04
N ILE A 172 0.44 -1.80 26.30
CA ILE A 172 -0.66 -1.20 25.56
C ILE A 172 -1.24 -2.17 24.52
N LEU A 173 -0.37 -2.85 23.77
CA LEU A 173 -0.76 -3.78 22.72
C LEU A 173 -1.10 -5.18 23.25
N ASN A 174 -0.60 -5.53 24.46
CA ASN A 174 -0.86 -6.82 25.11
C ASN A 174 -0.67 -8.03 24.19
N GLY A 175 0.44 -8.05 23.45
CA GLY A 175 0.81 -9.12 22.50
C GLY A 175 -0.05 -9.21 21.23
N LYS A 176 -0.97 -8.27 21.02
CA LYS A 176 -1.83 -8.17 19.84
C LYS A 176 -1.34 -7.07 18.91
N SER A 177 -1.90 -7.01 17.70
CA SER A 177 -1.72 -5.85 16.84
C SER A 177 -2.57 -4.67 17.28
N GLY A 178 -2.13 -3.48 16.92
CA GLY A 178 -2.87 -2.24 17.07
C GLY A 178 -2.63 -1.35 15.86
N SER A 179 -3.07 -0.10 15.93
CA SER A 179 -2.74 0.93 14.95
C SER A 179 -2.15 2.15 15.64
N ILE A 180 -1.42 2.95 14.88
CA ILE A 180 -0.88 4.22 15.35
C ILE A 180 -1.18 5.32 14.33
N SER A 181 -1.56 6.49 14.84
CA SER A 181 -1.70 7.72 14.08
C SER A 181 -0.62 8.67 14.52
N LEU A 182 0.10 9.26 13.58
CA LEU A 182 1.30 10.07 13.78
C LEU A 182 1.08 11.48 13.25
N LYS A 183 1.35 12.49 14.07
CA LYS A 183 1.36 13.90 13.65
C LYS A 183 2.73 14.48 13.97
N HIS A 184 3.35 15.11 13.00
CA HIS A 184 4.69 15.66 13.12
C HIS A 184 4.69 17.20 13.05
N ASN A 185 5.79 17.81 13.47
CA ASN A 185 6.01 19.25 13.39
C ASN A 185 7.00 19.65 12.28
N PHE A 186 7.30 18.76 11.33
CA PHE A 186 8.21 19.05 10.23
C PHE A 186 7.58 20.04 9.26
N SER A 187 8.40 20.88 8.63
CA SER A 187 7.95 21.88 7.67
C SER A 187 8.77 21.83 6.38
N GLY A 188 8.20 22.34 5.29
CA GLY A 188 8.86 22.50 4.01
C GLY A 188 9.02 21.22 3.19
N PHE A 189 8.45 20.11 3.60
CA PHE A 189 8.44 18.86 2.84
C PHE A 189 7.35 17.91 3.33
N PHE A 190 7.07 16.90 2.52
CA PHE A 190 6.10 15.84 2.81
C PHE A 190 6.85 14.55 3.14
N PRO A 191 6.99 14.15 4.42
CA PRO A 191 7.90 13.07 4.81
C PRO A 191 7.48 11.72 4.29
N ARG A 192 6.18 11.43 4.17
CA ARG A 192 5.62 10.15 3.77
C ARG A 192 6.37 8.97 4.39
N PHE A 193 5.95 8.59 5.57
CA PHE A 193 6.64 7.58 6.36
C PHE A 193 6.60 6.21 5.70
N LEU A 194 7.76 5.57 5.59
CA LEU A 194 7.81 4.12 5.46
C LEU A 194 7.65 3.52 6.84
N VAL A 195 6.73 2.60 6.96
CA VAL A 195 6.39 1.93 8.21
C VAL A 195 6.44 0.43 8.01
N GLY A 196 6.80 -0.30 9.04
CA GLY A 196 6.90 -1.74 8.90
C GLY A 196 6.99 -2.46 10.22
N ASN A 197 6.96 -3.77 10.08
CA ASN A 197 7.06 -4.71 11.18
C ASN A 197 8.17 -5.71 10.90
N MET A 198 8.98 -6.02 11.89
CA MET A 198 10.08 -6.99 11.81
C MET A 198 9.80 -8.18 12.73
N GLN A 199 10.08 -9.36 12.22
CA GLN A 199 10.10 -10.59 13.00
C GLN A 199 11.54 -10.96 13.34
N SER A 200 11.90 -10.91 14.62
CA SER A 200 13.30 -11.07 15.08
C SER A 200 13.88 -12.45 14.78
N SER A 201 13.08 -13.51 14.86
CA SER A 201 13.55 -14.89 14.69
C SER A 201 13.86 -15.28 13.23
N SER A 202 13.17 -14.69 12.26
CA SER A 202 13.32 -15.00 10.83
C SER A 202 13.91 -13.86 10.02
N HIS A 203 14.10 -12.69 10.62
CA HIS A 203 14.47 -11.44 9.97
C HIS A 203 13.47 -11.01 8.87
N LEU A 204 12.26 -11.59 8.88
CA LEU A 204 11.19 -11.20 7.99
C LEU A 204 10.76 -9.76 8.30
N VAL A 205 10.58 -8.97 7.27
CA VAL A 205 10.06 -7.61 7.36
C VAL A 205 8.81 -7.50 6.50
N SER A 206 7.75 -6.92 7.05
CA SER A 206 6.59 -6.46 6.30
C SER A 206 6.61 -4.94 6.29
N ILE A 207 6.62 -4.35 5.11
CA ILE A 207 6.73 -2.90 4.94
C ILE A 207 5.53 -2.35 4.16
N THR A 208 5.12 -1.15 4.51
CA THR A 208 4.14 -0.37 3.78
C THR A 208 4.46 1.13 3.95
N HIS A 209 3.69 2.00 3.34
CA HIS A 209 3.77 3.42 3.62
C HIS A 209 2.61 3.85 4.51
N SER A 210 2.81 4.91 5.30
CA SER A 210 1.70 5.60 5.93
C SER A 210 0.92 6.41 4.89
N TYR A 211 -0.28 6.79 5.27
CA TYR A 211 -1.10 7.71 4.48
C TYR A 211 -1.70 8.77 5.39
N TYR A 212 -1.80 10.01 4.91
CA TYR A 212 -2.43 11.07 5.71
C TYR A 212 -3.94 10.86 5.83
N ASP A 213 -4.50 11.22 6.97
CA ASP A 213 -5.91 11.09 7.27
C ASP A 213 -6.76 12.09 6.48
N CYS A 214 -8.08 11.90 6.49
CA CYS A 214 -9.00 12.85 5.94
C CYS A 214 -8.91 14.19 6.69
N THR A 215 -8.82 15.31 5.97
CA THR A 215 -8.73 16.65 6.56
C THR A 215 -10.08 17.23 6.97
N SER A 216 -11.18 16.47 6.84
CA SER A 216 -12.53 16.93 7.20
C SER A 216 -12.70 17.31 8.68
N CYS A 217 -11.79 16.86 9.54
CA CYS A 217 -11.68 17.38 10.92
C CYS A 217 -11.17 18.83 10.98
N VAL A 218 -10.56 19.32 9.91
CA VAL A 218 -9.98 20.68 9.81
C VAL A 218 -10.73 21.50 8.76
N SER A 219 -11.17 20.87 7.67
CA SER A 219 -11.87 21.48 6.54
C SER A 219 -13.02 20.62 6.06
N LYS A 220 -14.17 21.25 5.79
CA LYS A 220 -15.34 20.53 5.24
C LYS A 220 -15.20 20.10 3.78
N SER A 221 -14.09 20.43 3.13
CA SER A 221 -13.85 20.07 1.72
C SER A 221 -13.48 18.61 1.50
N ASP A 222 -13.10 17.88 2.56
CA ASP A 222 -12.60 16.53 2.47
C ASP A 222 -13.66 15.45 2.65
N TYR A 223 -14.91 15.78 2.43
CA TYR A 223 -15.99 14.80 2.36
C TYR A 223 -17.03 15.22 1.34
N TRP A 224 -17.79 14.25 0.90
CA TRP A 224 -18.88 14.41 -0.05
C TRP A 224 -20.17 14.58 0.75
N ASP A 225 -20.88 15.68 0.52
CA ASP A 225 -22.07 16.04 1.29
C ASP A 225 -23.39 15.84 0.57
N ARG A 226 -23.33 15.20 -0.63
CA ARG A 226 -24.53 14.90 -1.43
C ARG A 226 -24.42 13.51 -2.02
N ILE A 227 -25.24 12.62 -1.49
CA ILE A 227 -25.45 11.29 -2.06
C ILE A 227 -26.87 11.29 -2.64
N ASN A 228 -26.98 11.01 -3.93
CA ASN A 228 -28.23 10.92 -4.65
C ASN A 228 -28.22 9.66 -5.53
N ASP A 229 -29.24 9.49 -6.39
CA ASP A 229 -29.37 8.29 -7.22
C ASP A 229 -28.17 8.09 -8.18
N ASP A 230 -27.48 9.17 -8.54
CA ASP A 230 -26.31 9.15 -9.42
C ASP A 230 -24.99 9.09 -8.63
N TYR A 231 -25.04 9.31 -7.32
CA TYR A 231 -23.88 9.39 -6.46
C TYR A 231 -23.97 8.32 -5.39
N HIS A 232 -23.07 7.37 -5.43
CA HIS A 232 -23.05 6.25 -4.50
C HIS A 232 -22.00 6.46 -3.41
N ASP A 233 -22.21 5.77 -2.30
CA ASP A 233 -21.21 5.58 -1.28
C ASP A 233 -19.96 4.94 -1.85
N GLY A 234 -18.96 4.66 -1.07
CA GLY A 234 -17.74 4.07 -1.59
C GLY A 234 -17.77 2.56 -1.61
N SER A 235 -16.91 1.97 -2.41
CA SER A 235 -16.66 0.53 -2.34
C SER A 235 -15.21 0.17 -2.63
N ILE A 236 -14.86 -1.05 -2.29
CA ILE A 236 -13.58 -1.66 -2.64
C ILE A 236 -13.77 -3.15 -2.87
N TYR A 237 -13.07 -3.73 -3.82
CA TYR A 237 -12.99 -5.18 -3.92
C TYR A 237 -11.75 -5.69 -3.19
N ILE A 238 -11.87 -6.89 -2.64
CA ILE A 238 -10.80 -7.57 -1.90
C ILE A 238 -10.67 -8.99 -2.45
N PRO A 239 -9.51 -9.37 -2.99
CA PRO A 239 -9.25 -10.74 -3.38
C PRO A 239 -9.21 -11.64 -2.14
N LEU A 240 -9.91 -12.75 -2.16
CA LEU A 240 -9.92 -13.70 -1.06
C LEU A 240 -8.96 -14.85 -1.33
N PHE A 241 -8.04 -15.07 -0.40
CA PHE A 241 -7.17 -16.24 -0.36
C PHE A 241 -7.70 -17.14 0.75
N VAL A 242 -8.44 -18.18 0.34
CA VAL A 242 -9.26 -19.01 1.25
C VAL A 242 -8.83 -20.46 1.30
N ASP A 243 -7.64 -20.77 0.83
CA ASP A 243 -7.10 -22.09 1.02
C ASP A 243 -6.76 -22.35 2.50
N ASP A 244 -6.53 -23.62 2.86
CA ASP A 244 -6.30 -24.04 4.25
C ASP A 244 -5.04 -23.37 4.88
N ASN A 245 -4.27 -22.63 4.10
CA ASN A 245 -3.02 -22.04 4.52
C ASN A 245 -3.10 -20.53 4.68
N TYR A 246 -3.86 -19.84 3.84
CA TYR A 246 -3.90 -18.37 3.81
C TYR A 246 -5.16 -17.80 4.46
N TYR A 247 -5.03 -16.60 4.98
CA TYR A 247 -6.15 -15.80 5.45
C TYR A 247 -6.10 -14.41 4.84
N THR A 248 -7.27 -13.80 4.76
CA THR A 248 -7.47 -12.43 4.30
C THR A 248 -8.18 -11.64 5.39
N ASP A 249 -7.51 -10.62 5.94
CA ASP A 249 -8.09 -9.68 6.90
C ASP A 249 -8.26 -8.31 6.27
N LEU A 250 -9.45 -7.76 6.41
CA LEU A 250 -9.73 -6.36 6.11
C LEU A 250 -9.74 -5.56 7.41
N ILE A 251 -8.99 -4.46 7.44
CA ILE A 251 -8.80 -3.63 8.61
C ILE A 251 -9.30 -2.22 8.34
N PHE A 252 -10.23 -1.76 9.19
CA PHE A 252 -10.64 -0.37 9.25
C PHE A 252 -9.85 0.32 10.35
N TYR A 253 -8.98 1.22 9.96
CA TYR A 253 -8.18 2.00 10.91
C TYR A 253 -9.03 3.09 11.56
N PRO A 254 -8.74 3.45 12.83
CA PRO A 254 -9.42 4.56 13.48
C PRO A 254 -9.26 5.83 12.66
N ASN A 255 -10.37 6.36 12.20
CA ASN A 255 -10.37 7.56 11.36
C ASN A 255 -11.56 8.44 11.73
N PHE A 256 -11.42 9.73 11.47
CA PHE A 256 -12.55 10.63 11.56
C PHE A 256 -13.48 10.42 10.35
N SER A 257 -14.77 10.27 10.64
CA SER A 257 -15.80 10.29 9.60
C SER A 257 -16.92 11.25 10.01
N PRO A 258 -17.37 12.12 9.09
CA PRO A 258 -18.49 13.02 9.36
C PRO A 258 -19.84 12.30 9.41
N SER A 259 -19.87 11.03 9.06
CA SER A 259 -21.06 10.18 9.01
C SER A 259 -20.77 8.83 9.63
N SER A 260 -21.79 8.24 10.25
CA SER A 260 -21.78 6.81 10.57
C SER A 260 -21.90 6.01 9.29
N LEU A 261 -21.28 4.83 9.25
CA LEU A 261 -21.16 4.01 8.06
C LEU A 261 -21.79 2.63 8.33
N ASP A 262 -22.59 2.15 7.38
CA ASP A 262 -23.02 0.75 7.32
C ASP A 262 -22.19 0.01 6.27
N LEU A 263 -21.61 -1.11 6.69
CA LEU A 263 -20.86 -1.98 5.80
C LEU A 263 -21.76 -3.08 5.27
N GLN A 264 -21.73 -3.27 3.96
CA GLN A 264 -22.23 -4.44 3.25
C GLN A 264 -21.06 -5.19 2.67
N ILE A 265 -21.10 -6.51 2.65
CA ILE A 265 -20.10 -7.36 2.00
C ILE A 265 -20.83 -8.35 1.11
N ASP A 266 -20.47 -8.34 -0.17
CA ASP A 266 -21.00 -9.26 -1.16
C ASP A 266 -19.86 -10.16 -1.66
N ILE A 267 -20.10 -11.48 -1.67
CA ILE A 267 -19.11 -12.46 -2.12
C ILE A 267 -19.44 -12.93 -3.52
N TYR A 268 -18.47 -12.85 -4.41
CA TYR A 268 -18.57 -13.26 -5.80
C TYR A 268 -17.62 -14.42 -6.13
N ASP A 269 -18.01 -15.25 -7.07
CA ASP A 269 -17.13 -16.25 -7.68
C ASP A 269 -16.31 -15.65 -8.84
N LYS A 270 -15.41 -16.46 -9.41
CA LYS A 270 -14.58 -16.08 -10.56
C LYS A 270 -15.34 -15.69 -11.83
N ASN A 271 -16.63 -15.98 -11.92
CA ASN A 271 -17.49 -15.65 -13.07
C ASN A 271 -18.31 -14.39 -12.81
N GLY A 272 -18.14 -13.74 -11.67
CA GLY A 272 -18.93 -12.59 -11.26
C GLY A 272 -20.34 -12.94 -10.76
N ASN A 273 -20.60 -14.21 -10.44
CA ASN A 273 -21.86 -14.60 -9.83
C ASN A 273 -21.84 -14.27 -8.34
N LEU A 274 -22.88 -13.60 -7.87
CA LEU A 274 -23.08 -13.33 -6.47
C LEU A 274 -23.41 -14.63 -5.73
N LEU A 275 -22.55 -15.03 -4.79
CA LEU A 275 -22.73 -16.23 -3.99
C LEU A 275 -23.45 -15.96 -2.67
N GLN A 276 -23.11 -14.83 -2.03
CA GLN A 276 -23.64 -14.50 -0.71
C GLN A 276 -23.63 -12.98 -0.51
N GLU A 277 -24.69 -12.46 0.08
CA GLU A 277 -24.78 -11.06 0.54
C GLU A 277 -24.81 -11.02 2.07
N PHE A 278 -24.10 -10.03 2.63
CA PHE A 278 -24.13 -9.69 4.05
C PHE A 278 -24.54 -8.21 4.19
N PRO A 279 -25.83 -7.89 4.00
CA PRO A 279 -26.33 -6.53 4.16
C PRO A 279 -26.24 -6.10 5.62
N ASN A 280 -25.93 -4.84 5.88
CA ASN A 280 -25.76 -4.29 7.23
C ASN A 280 -24.81 -5.13 8.11
N PHE A 281 -23.73 -5.61 7.49
CA PHE A 281 -22.77 -6.52 8.13
C PHE A 281 -22.18 -5.91 9.43
N LYS A 282 -21.85 -4.62 9.37
CA LYS A 282 -21.27 -3.89 10.49
C LYS A 282 -21.55 -2.41 10.40
N LYS A 283 -21.98 -1.83 11.54
CA LYS A 283 -22.08 -0.37 11.68
C LYS A 283 -20.80 0.18 12.31
N ILE A 284 -20.25 1.25 11.73
CA ILE A 284 -19.17 2.07 12.30
C ILE A 284 -19.78 3.41 12.67
N ASP A 285 -19.81 3.73 13.96
CA ASP A 285 -20.37 4.98 14.47
C ASP A 285 -19.35 6.12 14.29
N SER A 286 -19.79 7.26 13.75
CA SER A 286 -18.93 8.44 13.54
C SER A 286 -18.34 9.01 14.83
N SER A 287 -19.03 8.83 15.98
CA SER A 287 -18.54 9.25 17.29
C SER A 287 -17.44 8.33 17.84
N GLU A 288 -17.30 7.13 17.31
CA GLU A 288 -16.41 6.09 17.79
C GLU A 288 -15.37 5.72 16.73
N SER A 289 -14.24 6.38 16.78
CA SER A 289 -13.09 5.99 15.96
C SER A 289 -12.47 4.69 16.52
N LYS A 290 -12.85 3.53 15.95
CA LYS A 290 -12.44 2.19 16.39
C LYS A 290 -11.48 1.54 15.41
N LEU A 291 -10.63 0.64 15.91
CA LEU A 291 -9.92 -0.32 15.12
C LEU A 291 -10.81 -1.55 14.92
N LEU A 292 -11.17 -1.83 13.65
CA LEU A 292 -12.01 -2.97 13.31
C LEU A 292 -11.23 -3.89 12.38
N LYS A 293 -11.02 -5.13 12.79
CA LYS A 293 -10.41 -6.19 12.00
C LYS A 293 -11.45 -7.25 11.65
N LEU A 294 -11.64 -7.47 10.35
CA LEU A 294 -12.58 -8.45 9.81
C LEU A 294 -11.81 -9.61 9.17
N HIS A 295 -12.00 -10.80 9.70
CA HIS A 295 -11.43 -12.03 9.13
C HIS A 295 -12.36 -12.56 8.04
N LEU A 296 -12.05 -12.23 6.77
CA LEU A 296 -12.96 -12.49 5.65
C LEU A 296 -13.15 -13.97 5.35
N ASN A 297 -12.18 -14.82 5.70
CA ASN A 297 -12.34 -16.28 5.58
C ASN A 297 -13.53 -16.83 6.36
N ASP A 298 -13.93 -16.19 7.47
CA ASP A 298 -15.11 -16.60 8.23
C ASP A 298 -16.41 -16.47 7.45
N LEU A 299 -16.46 -15.55 6.48
CA LEU A 299 -17.65 -15.31 5.66
C LEU A 299 -17.86 -16.38 4.58
N VAL A 300 -16.79 -17.09 4.22
CA VAL A 300 -16.82 -18.05 3.10
C VAL A 300 -16.66 -19.51 3.53
N LYS A 301 -16.43 -19.76 4.80
CA LYS A 301 -16.18 -21.14 5.33
C LYS A 301 -17.31 -22.14 5.09
N ASP A 302 -18.55 -21.63 5.06
CA ASP A 302 -19.76 -22.44 4.87
C ASP A 302 -20.22 -22.46 3.40
N LEU A 303 -19.55 -21.72 2.50
CA LEU A 303 -19.82 -21.77 1.08
C LEU A 303 -19.25 -23.07 0.50
N ASN A 304 -20.11 -23.82 -0.17
CA ASN A 304 -19.71 -25.06 -0.82
C ASN A 304 -18.95 -24.74 -2.14
N THR A 305 -17.74 -24.21 -1.99
CA THR A 305 -16.88 -23.83 -3.10
C THR A 305 -15.74 -24.84 -3.22
N ASP A 306 -15.40 -25.24 -4.43
CA ASP A 306 -14.18 -26.00 -4.67
C ASP A 306 -12.97 -25.17 -4.21
N LYS A 307 -12.00 -25.81 -3.57
CA LYS A 307 -10.80 -25.14 -3.01
C LYS A 307 -9.96 -24.37 -4.05
N GLN A 308 -10.25 -24.54 -5.34
CA GLN A 308 -9.61 -23.83 -6.45
C GLN A 308 -10.39 -22.59 -6.92
N ASN A 309 -11.48 -22.24 -6.25
CA ASN A 309 -12.28 -21.09 -6.68
C ASN A 309 -11.66 -19.77 -6.26
N ILE A 310 -11.47 -18.90 -7.23
CA ILE A 310 -11.20 -17.49 -6.99
C ILE A 310 -12.48 -16.89 -6.41
N LEU A 311 -12.38 -16.38 -5.20
CA LEU A 311 -13.44 -15.67 -4.52
C LEU A 311 -13.04 -14.20 -4.30
N THR A 312 -14.02 -13.33 -4.37
CA THR A 312 -13.82 -11.89 -4.20
C THR A 312 -14.87 -11.33 -3.25
N ALA A 313 -14.45 -10.51 -2.30
CA ALA A 313 -15.36 -9.72 -1.49
C ALA A 313 -15.49 -8.32 -2.07
N HIS A 314 -16.70 -7.88 -2.37
CA HIS A 314 -17.02 -6.48 -2.67
C HIS A 314 -17.53 -5.82 -1.38
N VAL A 315 -16.74 -4.94 -0.83
CA VAL A 315 -17.06 -4.23 0.41
C VAL A 315 -17.65 -2.88 0.05
N ILE A 316 -18.92 -2.68 0.40
CA ILE A 316 -19.66 -1.46 0.14
C ILE A 316 -19.84 -0.72 1.46
N VAL A 317 -19.55 0.57 1.45
CA VAL A 317 -19.63 1.45 2.62
C VAL A 317 -20.70 2.49 2.38
N ASN A 318 -21.84 2.35 3.05
CA ASN A 318 -22.97 3.26 2.94
C ASN A 318 -22.93 4.31 4.06
N SER A 319 -23.01 5.57 3.70
CA SER A 319 -23.07 6.68 4.65
C SER A 319 -24.49 6.89 5.17
N ILE A 320 -24.68 6.89 6.49
CA ILE A 320 -26.00 7.05 7.10
C ILE A 320 -26.48 8.50 7.04
N GLU A 321 -25.59 9.46 7.30
CA GLU A 321 -25.89 10.90 7.26
C GLU A 321 -25.53 11.56 5.94
N GLN A 322 -25.35 10.77 4.88
CA GLN A 322 -25.07 11.22 3.51
C GLN A 322 -23.80 12.09 3.39
N LYS A 323 -22.81 11.81 4.22
CA LYS A 323 -21.50 12.45 4.20
C LYS A 323 -20.43 11.39 4.26
N ILE A 324 -19.67 11.23 3.20
CA ILE A 324 -18.59 10.26 3.13
C ILE A 324 -17.24 10.97 3.12
N PRO A 325 -16.27 10.57 3.96
CA PRO A 325 -14.95 11.17 3.89
C PRO A 325 -14.29 10.83 2.55
N SER A 326 -13.56 11.79 2.00
CA SER A 326 -12.78 11.59 0.76
C SER A 326 -11.69 10.54 0.92
N ARG A 327 -11.34 10.21 2.15
CA ARG A 327 -10.37 9.18 2.52
C ARG A 327 -10.90 8.35 3.68
N LEU A 328 -11.22 7.12 3.38
CA LEU A 328 -11.49 6.10 4.39
C LEU A 328 -10.45 5.00 4.20
N LYS A 329 -9.56 4.88 5.18
CA LYS A 329 -8.41 3.99 5.09
C LYS A 329 -8.73 2.58 5.50
N PHE A 330 -8.18 1.69 4.73
CA PHE A 330 -8.21 0.25 4.97
C PHE A 330 -6.81 -0.31 5.01
N GLY A 331 -6.67 -1.43 5.71
CA GLY A 331 -5.56 -2.34 5.58
C GLY A 331 -6.04 -3.65 4.99
N LEU A 332 -5.26 -4.22 4.12
CA LEU A 332 -5.43 -5.57 3.63
C LEU A 332 -4.23 -6.39 4.11
N ASN A 333 -4.51 -7.39 4.93
CA ASN A 333 -3.51 -8.35 5.39
C ASN A 333 -3.79 -9.72 4.76
N ILE A 334 -2.79 -10.24 4.08
CA ILE A 334 -2.77 -11.63 3.63
C ILE A 334 -1.59 -12.31 4.30
N GLY A 335 -1.86 -13.39 4.98
CA GLY A 335 -0.85 -14.11 5.73
C GLY A 335 -1.17 -15.59 5.82
N ILE A 336 -0.28 -16.31 6.49
CA ILE A 336 -0.38 -17.75 6.68
C ILE A 336 -0.42 -18.08 8.17
N SER A 337 -1.38 -18.90 8.57
CA SER A 337 -1.61 -19.19 10.00
C SER A 337 -0.72 -20.29 10.59
N LYS A 338 -0.08 -21.10 9.76
CA LYS A 338 0.53 -22.38 10.17
C LYS A 338 2.04 -22.50 9.94
N LYS A 339 2.74 -21.43 9.51
CA LYS A 339 4.19 -21.46 9.24
C LYS A 339 4.99 -20.50 10.11
N GLU A 340 6.29 -20.45 9.88
CA GLU A 340 7.22 -19.60 10.63
C GLU A 340 7.00 -18.09 10.41
N ALA A 341 6.51 -17.71 9.23
CA ALA A 341 6.17 -16.33 8.93
C ALA A 341 4.94 -15.89 9.73
N LYS A 342 5.14 -15.00 10.69
CA LYS A 342 4.07 -14.49 11.58
C LYS A 342 3.60 -13.09 11.21
N LEU A 343 4.26 -12.45 10.26
CA LEU A 343 3.86 -11.16 9.72
C LEU A 343 3.12 -11.38 8.40
N PRO A 344 1.89 -10.89 8.27
CA PRO A 344 1.22 -10.80 6.98
C PRO A 344 1.82 -9.68 6.13
N SER A 345 1.49 -9.66 4.83
CA SER A 345 1.52 -8.39 4.10
C SER A 345 0.62 -7.38 4.81
N ASN A 346 0.97 -6.11 4.76
CA ASN A 346 0.11 -5.05 5.27
C ASN A 346 0.01 -3.95 4.20
N ILE A 347 -1.08 -3.94 3.47
CA ILE A 347 -1.32 -3.01 2.38
C ILE A 347 -2.25 -1.92 2.86
N CYS A 348 -1.81 -0.66 2.80
CA CYS A 348 -2.64 0.49 3.11
C CYS A 348 -3.25 1.05 1.81
N PHE A 349 -4.56 1.24 1.79
CA PHE A 349 -5.27 1.82 0.64
C PHE A 349 -6.50 2.60 1.08
N ASN A 350 -7.13 3.29 0.14
CA ASN A 350 -8.35 4.05 0.38
C ASN A 350 -9.56 3.41 -0.30
N LEU A 351 -10.71 3.62 0.32
CA LEU A 351 -12.00 3.40 -0.33
C LEU A 351 -12.11 4.25 -1.59
N GLU A 352 -12.67 3.69 -2.65
CA GLU A 352 -13.08 4.44 -3.83
C GLU A 352 -14.48 5.00 -3.64
N PRO A 353 -14.65 6.33 -3.55
CA PRO A 353 -15.97 6.93 -3.46
C PRO A 353 -16.69 6.82 -4.81
N GLY A 354 -17.99 6.59 -4.78
CA GLY A 354 -18.87 6.51 -5.93
C GLY A 354 -19.03 7.87 -6.58
N ASN A 355 -18.06 8.27 -7.38
CA ASN A 355 -18.05 9.55 -8.07
C ASN A 355 -18.56 9.42 -9.52
N PRO A 356 -19.71 10.01 -9.89
CA PRO A 356 -20.23 9.96 -11.25
C PRO A 356 -19.29 10.49 -12.34
N GLN A 357 -18.33 11.34 -11.97
CA GLN A 357 -17.31 11.79 -12.92
C GLN A 357 -16.31 10.68 -13.28
N THR A 358 -16.14 9.69 -12.43
CA THR A 358 -15.29 8.52 -12.72
C THR A 358 -15.86 7.73 -13.91
N GLU A 359 -17.19 7.56 -14.02
CA GLU A 359 -17.80 6.88 -15.17
C GLU A 359 -17.50 7.54 -16.52
N LYS A 360 -17.26 8.85 -16.51
CA LYS A 360 -16.94 9.62 -17.72
C LYS A 360 -15.49 9.48 -18.17
N LYS A 361 -14.63 8.91 -17.36
CA LYS A 361 -13.25 8.67 -17.75
C LYS A 361 -13.20 7.59 -18.84
N PRO A 362 -12.33 7.74 -19.85
CA PRO A 362 -12.24 6.78 -20.97
C PRO A 362 -11.67 5.43 -20.54
N GLY A 363 -10.95 5.36 -19.42
CA GLY A 363 -10.32 4.16 -18.94
C GLY A 363 -9.37 4.42 -17.78
N SER A 364 -8.56 3.43 -17.47
CA SER A 364 -7.53 3.48 -16.41
C SER A 364 -6.18 2.96 -16.94
N PHE A 365 -5.13 3.34 -16.24
CA PHE A 365 -3.77 2.87 -16.47
C PHE A 365 -3.15 2.53 -15.13
N HIS A 366 -2.59 1.34 -15.02
CA HIS A 366 -1.94 0.84 -13.82
C HIS A 366 -0.69 0.07 -14.17
N TRP A 367 0.09 -0.28 -13.16
CA TRP A 367 1.29 -1.08 -13.29
C TRP A 367 1.56 -1.90 -12.03
N PHE A 368 2.36 -2.96 -12.18
CA PHE A 368 2.84 -3.77 -11.07
C PHE A 368 4.14 -4.48 -11.43
N PRO A 369 5.01 -4.79 -10.45
CA PRO A 369 6.24 -5.55 -10.66
C PRO A 369 5.98 -7.05 -10.74
N LEU A 370 6.93 -7.77 -11.35
CA LEU A 370 7.08 -9.22 -11.25
C LEU A 370 8.44 -9.53 -10.64
N PHE A 371 8.47 -10.40 -9.64
CA PHE A 371 9.68 -10.72 -8.89
C PHE A 371 10.25 -12.07 -9.32
N PRO A 372 11.58 -12.22 -9.41
CA PRO A 372 12.23 -13.50 -9.76
C PRO A 372 12.21 -14.52 -8.61
N ILE A 373 11.98 -14.05 -7.37
CA ILE A 373 11.93 -14.88 -6.16
C ILE A 373 10.48 -14.98 -5.67
N GLY A 374 10.01 -16.18 -5.41
CA GLY A 374 8.61 -16.42 -5.01
C GLY A 374 7.67 -16.52 -6.21
N ASN A 375 6.36 -16.56 -5.92
CA ASN A 375 5.31 -16.56 -6.94
C ASN A 375 4.56 -15.24 -6.91
N THR A 376 4.72 -14.42 -7.94
CA THR A 376 3.94 -13.18 -8.08
C THR A 376 2.54 -13.50 -8.58
N VAL A 377 1.55 -13.05 -7.80
CA VAL A 377 0.12 -13.17 -8.11
C VAL A 377 -0.46 -11.76 -8.25
N ALA A 378 -1.03 -11.44 -9.40
CA ALA A 378 -1.73 -10.19 -9.63
C ALA A 378 -3.24 -10.44 -9.70
N SER A 379 -3.99 -9.74 -8.87
CA SER A 379 -5.45 -9.78 -8.81
C SER A 379 -5.99 -8.51 -9.46
N ILE A 380 -6.78 -8.63 -10.50
CA ILE A 380 -7.33 -7.53 -11.30
C ILE A 380 -8.84 -7.62 -11.24
N GLY A 381 -9.49 -6.63 -10.62
CA GLY A 381 -10.94 -6.62 -10.40
C GLY A 381 -11.64 -5.53 -11.20
N ASN A 382 -12.84 -5.87 -11.68
CA ASN A 382 -13.76 -4.95 -12.34
C ASN A 382 -14.98 -4.69 -11.43
N PHE A 383 -14.84 -3.78 -10.50
CA PHE A 383 -15.83 -3.49 -9.46
C PHE A 383 -16.12 -1.99 -9.39
N SER A 384 -17.40 -1.65 -9.24
CA SER A 384 -17.87 -0.28 -9.12
C SER A 384 -18.85 -0.14 -7.96
N PRO A 385 -18.85 0.98 -7.23
CA PRO A 385 -19.88 1.27 -6.24
C PRO A 385 -21.26 1.58 -6.84
N MET A 386 -21.35 1.69 -8.15
CA MET A 386 -22.61 2.03 -8.86
C MET A 386 -23.59 0.86 -8.86
N LYS A 387 -24.84 1.10 -8.41
CA LYS A 387 -25.85 0.03 -8.23
C LYS A 387 -26.18 -0.78 -9.48
N ASN A 388 -26.15 -0.16 -10.67
CA ASN A 388 -26.51 -0.79 -11.94
C ASN A 388 -25.29 -0.98 -12.84
N TYR A 389 -24.14 -1.21 -12.23
CA TYR A 389 -22.91 -1.38 -12.98
C TYR A 389 -22.93 -2.62 -13.85
N SER A 390 -22.67 -2.45 -15.15
CA SER A 390 -22.71 -3.53 -16.14
C SER A 390 -21.61 -3.44 -17.20
N ARG A 391 -20.59 -2.59 -16.97
CA ARG A 391 -19.54 -2.33 -17.96
C ARG A 391 -18.44 -3.39 -17.85
N SER A 392 -18.26 -4.19 -18.91
CA SER A 392 -17.06 -5.01 -19.08
C SER A 392 -15.82 -4.16 -19.32
N ALA A 393 -14.65 -4.70 -19.08
CA ALA A 393 -13.38 -4.06 -19.34
C ALA A 393 -12.56 -4.85 -20.36
N GLN A 394 -12.07 -4.16 -21.40
CA GLN A 394 -11.01 -4.67 -22.27
C GLN A 394 -9.66 -4.17 -21.74
N ILE A 395 -8.79 -5.10 -21.43
CA ILE A 395 -7.51 -4.80 -20.77
C ILE A 395 -6.35 -5.29 -21.63
N ILE A 396 -5.36 -4.43 -21.79
CA ILE A 396 -4.09 -4.77 -22.43
C ILE A 396 -3.02 -4.80 -21.35
N LEU A 397 -2.38 -5.95 -21.17
CA LEU A 397 -1.22 -6.15 -20.31
C LEU A 397 0.03 -6.21 -21.20
N ASN A 398 1.03 -5.38 -20.92
CA ASN A 398 2.33 -5.47 -21.54
C ASN A 398 3.37 -5.86 -20.49
N PHE A 399 4.02 -6.98 -20.72
CA PHE A 399 5.05 -7.56 -19.86
C PHE A 399 6.42 -7.15 -20.38
N TYR A 400 7.23 -6.56 -19.53
CA TYR A 400 8.60 -6.10 -19.84
C TYR A 400 9.60 -6.83 -18.94
N ARG A 401 10.81 -7.06 -19.47
CA ARG A 401 11.96 -7.61 -18.74
C ARG A 401 13.11 -6.60 -18.66
N GLU A 402 14.17 -6.93 -17.93
CA GLU A 402 15.32 -6.04 -17.75
C GLU A 402 16.31 -6.09 -18.88
N THR A 403 16.43 -7.22 -19.57
CA THR A 403 17.52 -7.50 -20.51
C THR A 403 17.46 -6.66 -21.77
N ASP A 404 16.27 -6.36 -22.25
CA ASP A 404 16.03 -5.66 -23.52
C ASP A 404 14.64 -4.99 -23.56
N SER A 405 14.31 -4.37 -24.69
CA SER A 405 13.03 -3.70 -24.94
C SER A 405 11.94 -4.61 -25.53
N GLU A 406 12.17 -5.91 -25.61
CA GLU A 406 11.11 -6.83 -26.01
C GLU A 406 9.99 -6.85 -24.97
N SER A 407 8.77 -7.06 -25.43
CA SER A 407 7.59 -7.16 -24.57
C SER A 407 6.64 -8.22 -25.08
N ILE A 408 5.86 -8.80 -24.16
CA ILE A 408 4.75 -9.68 -24.49
C ILE A 408 3.45 -8.92 -24.19
N GLU A 409 2.58 -8.84 -25.19
CA GLU A 409 1.23 -8.26 -25.03
C GLU A 409 0.20 -9.36 -24.82
N ARG A 410 -0.68 -9.17 -23.83
CA ARG A 410 -1.87 -9.99 -23.61
C ARG A 410 -3.12 -9.14 -23.51
N LYS A 411 -4.20 -9.63 -24.12
CA LYS A 411 -5.53 -9.01 -24.05
C LYS A 411 -6.43 -9.89 -23.23
N ILE A 412 -7.09 -9.30 -22.25
CA ILE A 412 -8.08 -9.98 -21.42
C ILE A 412 -9.35 -9.14 -21.36
N GLU A 413 -10.47 -9.82 -21.14
CA GLU A 413 -11.74 -9.19 -20.86
C GLU A 413 -12.20 -9.57 -19.46
N ILE A 414 -12.64 -8.58 -18.68
CA ILE A 414 -13.18 -8.81 -17.33
C ILE A 414 -14.60 -8.29 -17.28
N ALA A 415 -15.57 -9.17 -17.04
CA ALA A 415 -16.96 -8.83 -16.85
C ALA A 415 -17.18 -8.00 -15.56
N PRO A 416 -18.30 -7.30 -15.40
CA PRO A 416 -18.65 -6.62 -14.16
C PRO A 416 -18.65 -7.60 -12.97
N PHE A 417 -18.15 -7.14 -11.83
CA PHE A 417 -18.05 -7.90 -10.59
C PHE A 417 -17.22 -9.19 -10.70
N ASN A 418 -16.27 -9.20 -11.62
CA ASN A 418 -15.37 -10.32 -11.83
C ASN A 418 -13.92 -9.95 -11.54
N GLU A 419 -13.12 -10.95 -11.19
CA GLU A 419 -11.68 -10.90 -10.95
C GLU A 419 -10.95 -11.79 -11.96
N PHE A 420 -9.89 -11.26 -12.55
CA PHE A 420 -8.88 -12.03 -13.26
C PHE A 420 -7.65 -12.15 -12.36
N ARG A 421 -7.16 -13.37 -12.18
CA ARG A 421 -5.95 -13.65 -11.40
C ARG A 421 -4.86 -14.16 -12.32
N PHE A 422 -3.75 -13.43 -12.37
CA PHE A 422 -2.53 -13.84 -13.03
C PHE A 422 -1.60 -14.44 -11.98
N GLU A 423 -1.01 -15.59 -12.27
CA GLU A 423 -0.02 -16.25 -11.42
C GLU A 423 1.23 -16.54 -12.24
N LEU A 424 2.37 -16.00 -11.83
CA LEU A 424 3.62 -16.13 -12.59
C LEU A 424 4.07 -17.61 -12.70
N ASP A 425 3.87 -18.39 -11.65
CA ASP A 425 4.25 -19.82 -11.65
C ASP A 425 3.41 -20.67 -12.59
N GLU A 426 2.18 -20.27 -12.87
CA GLU A 426 1.27 -20.94 -13.82
C GLU A 426 1.52 -20.50 -15.28
N ASP A 427 2.27 -19.43 -15.50
CA ASP A 427 2.54 -18.87 -16.82
C ASP A 427 3.96 -19.12 -17.28
N SER A 428 4.18 -20.29 -17.90
CA SER A 428 5.50 -20.72 -18.36
C SER A 428 6.10 -19.83 -19.46
N GLU A 429 5.28 -19.16 -20.28
CA GLU A 429 5.73 -18.24 -21.32
C GLU A 429 6.32 -16.99 -20.68
N ILE A 430 5.58 -16.34 -19.81
CA ILE A 430 6.05 -15.13 -19.11
C ILE A 430 7.23 -15.45 -18.21
N LYS A 431 7.19 -16.57 -17.48
CA LYS A 431 8.30 -17.00 -16.62
C LYS A 431 9.60 -17.22 -17.43
N SER A 432 9.51 -17.87 -18.59
CA SER A 432 10.65 -18.04 -19.50
C SER A 432 11.13 -16.73 -20.11
N PHE A 433 10.20 -15.84 -20.46
CA PHE A 433 10.51 -14.52 -21.00
C PHE A 433 11.32 -13.68 -20.01
N LEU A 434 10.99 -13.70 -18.71
CA LEU A 434 11.67 -12.92 -17.69
C LEU A 434 13.12 -13.38 -17.41
N GLN A 435 13.50 -14.61 -17.74
CA GLN A 435 14.86 -15.13 -17.56
C GLN A 435 15.42 -14.98 -16.13
N ASN A 436 14.57 -15.11 -15.13
CA ASN A 436 14.88 -14.89 -13.71
C ASN A 436 15.34 -13.45 -13.37
N THR A 437 14.95 -12.47 -14.15
CA THR A 437 15.11 -11.05 -13.82
C THR A 437 13.81 -10.45 -13.34
N ASN A 438 13.85 -9.25 -12.73
CA ASN A 438 12.65 -8.51 -12.42
C ASN A 438 11.89 -8.16 -13.70
N GLY A 439 10.58 -8.30 -13.63
CA GLY A 439 9.67 -7.87 -14.67
C GLY A 439 8.86 -6.66 -14.26
N TRP A 440 8.24 -6.06 -15.25
CA TRP A 440 7.31 -4.96 -15.08
C TRP A 440 6.10 -5.14 -15.98
N VAL A 441 4.93 -4.92 -15.43
CA VAL A 441 3.69 -5.00 -16.21
C VAL A 441 3.02 -3.64 -16.23
N THR A 442 2.68 -3.17 -17.43
CA THR A 442 1.75 -2.05 -17.57
C THR A 442 0.39 -2.58 -17.99
N MET A 443 -0.64 -2.02 -17.41
CA MET A 443 -2.03 -2.38 -17.65
C MET A 443 -2.80 -1.16 -18.14
N LYS A 444 -3.42 -1.26 -19.31
CA LYS A 444 -4.32 -0.25 -19.87
C LYS A 444 -5.69 -0.86 -20.03
N ALA A 445 -6.69 -0.25 -19.42
CA ALA A 445 -8.08 -0.65 -19.52
C ALA A 445 -8.95 0.45 -20.16
N ASP A 446 -9.99 0.08 -20.89
CA ASP A 446 -11.01 0.99 -21.39
C ASP A 446 -12.12 1.29 -20.37
N ASN A 447 -11.88 0.93 -19.11
CA ASN A 447 -12.80 1.02 -18.01
C ASN A 447 -12.12 1.66 -16.80
N PRO A 448 -12.68 2.72 -16.19
CA PRO A 448 -12.07 3.44 -15.08
C PRO A 448 -12.19 2.71 -13.72
N TYR A 449 -13.02 1.67 -13.62
CA TYR A 449 -13.26 0.91 -12.40
C TYR A 449 -12.41 -0.36 -12.29
N ILE A 450 -11.28 -0.39 -12.98
CA ILE A 450 -10.31 -1.46 -12.84
C ILE A 450 -9.34 -1.12 -11.71
N HIS A 451 -9.25 -2.01 -10.75
CA HIS A 451 -8.35 -1.94 -9.61
C HIS A 451 -7.57 -3.24 -9.48
N GLY A 452 -6.49 -3.23 -8.73
CA GLY A 452 -5.74 -4.45 -8.52
C GLY A 452 -4.79 -4.40 -7.34
N TYR A 453 -4.36 -5.60 -7.03
CA TYR A 453 -3.34 -5.87 -6.04
C TYR A 453 -2.33 -6.84 -6.63
N TYR A 454 -1.09 -6.75 -6.18
CA TYR A 454 -0.10 -7.77 -6.46
C TYR A 454 0.48 -8.29 -5.16
N PHE A 455 0.74 -9.57 -5.15
CA PHE A 455 1.30 -10.31 -4.02
C PHE A 455 2.46 -11.14 -4.49
N ASN A 456 3.42 -11.37 -3.62
CA ASN A 456 4.49 -12.31 -3.87
C ASN A 456 4.52 -13.34 -2.74
N PHE A 457 4.19 -14.58 -3.07
CA PHE A 457 4.09 -15.68 -2.13
C PHE A 457 5.37 -16.49 -2.06
N HIS A 458 5.89 -16.69 -0.85
CA HIS A 458 7.12 -17.40 -0.61
C HIS A 458 6.90 -18.77 0.05
N SER A 459 7.79 -19.72 -0.22
CA SER A 459 7.78 -21.05 0.40
C SER A 459 7.90 -21.00 1.93
N SER A 460 8.51 -19.95 2.47
CA SER A 460 8.58 -19.65 3.91
C SER A 460 7.21 -19.32 4.53
N GLY A 461 6.22 -19.00 3.72
CA GLY A 461 4.92 -18.49 4.13
C GLY A 461 4.85 -16.97 4.22
N ALA A 462 5.94 -16.26 3.96
CA ALA A 462 5.92 -14.81 3.86
C ALA A 462 5.14 -14.37 2.62
N VAL A 463 4.43 -13.25 2.73
CA VAL A 463 3.69 -12.64 1.64
C VAL A 463 4.07 -11.17 1.57
N ALA A 464 4.68 -10.77 0.47
CA ALA A 464 4.80 -9.36 0.10
C ALA A 464 3.57 -8.92 -0.69
N GLY A 465 3.28 -7.63 -0.76
CA GLY A 465 2.21 -7.17 -1.62
C GLY A 465 1.94 -5.69 -1.50
N ASP A 466 1.29 -5.17 -2.54
CA ASP A 466 0.82 -3.79 -2.58
C ASP A 466 -0.37 -3.67 -3.54
N HIS A 467 -1.03 -2.52 -3.56
CA HIS A 467 -2.06 -2.23 -4.56
C HIS A 467 -1.42 -1.76 -5.88
N PHE A 468 -2.16 -1.84 -6.96
CA PHE A 468 -1.74 -1.24 -8.24
C PHE A 468 -1.70 0.28 -8.14
N PHE A 469 -0.81 0.84 -8.93
CA PHE A 469 -0.61 2.28 -8.94
C PHE A 469 -0.82 2.89 -10.32
#